data_10f247e26d545c004b25c46aa3892ce6
#
_entry.id   10f247e26d545c004b25c46aa3892ce6
#
_cell.length_a   1.000
_cell.length_b   1.000
_cell.length_c   1.000
_cell.angle_alpha   90.00
_cell.angle_beta   90.00
_cell.angle_gamma   90.00
#
_symmetry.space_group_name_H-M   'P 1'
#
loop_
_entity.id
_entity.type
_entity.pdbx_description
1 polymer ?
#
loop_
_entity_poly.entity_id
_entity_poly.type
_entity_poly.pdbx_seq_one_letter_code
_entity_poly.pdbx_strand_id
1 'polypeptide(L)'
;VGMGVLAEDPSKFGKMLVLELLPGTQGLYGFIVSFIVLTKIGVFGGLQSLTTWNGFMILAACLPIAFGGLISAISQGKAAVAGISLFAKDESAFPKALVSITLVEIYALLAFLISFLTVILL
;
A
#
# COMPACT_ATOMS: atom_id res chain seq x y z
N VAL A 1 10.44 -15.03 4.59
CA VAL A 1 11.49 -14.67 5.59
C VAL A 1 10.91 -14.63 7.00
N GLY A 2 9.77 -13.96 7.20
CA GLY A 2 9.14 -13.87 8.51
C GLY A 2 8.79 -15.22 9.13
N MET A 3 8.30 -16.14 8.33
CA MET A 3 7.97 -17.50 8.83
C MET A 3 9.19 -18.24 9.30
N GLY A 4 10.34 -18.06 8.62
CA GLY A 4 11.60 -18.63 9.07
C GLY A 4 12.06 -18.08 10.41
N VAL A 5 11.86 -16.79 10.65
CA VAL A 5 12.15 -16.16 11.94
C VAL A 5 11.27 -16.75 13.04
N LEU A 6 9.98 -16.96 12.77
CA LEU A 6 9.05 -17.57 13.73
C LEU A 6 9.39 -19.03 14.03
N ALA A 7 9.92 -19.74 13.04
CA ALA A 7 10.33 -21.13 13.25
C ALA A 7 11.48 -21.23 14.26
N GLU A 8 12.37 -20.24 14.28
CA GLU A 8 13.48 -20.18 15.23
C GLU A 8 13.04 -19.63 16.60
N ASP A 9 12.21 -18.60 16.60
CA ASP A 9 11.77 -17.92 17.83
C ASP A 9 10.32 -17.45 17.69
N PRO A 10 9.32 -18.25 18.14
CA PRO A 10 7.90 -17.87 18.06
C PRO A 10 7.55 -16.61 18.86
N SER A 11 8.36 -16.20 19.83
CA SER A 11 8.09 -15.01 20.65
C SER A 11 8.20 -13.71 19.85
N LYS A 12 8.82 -13.74 18.67
CA LYS A 12 8.97 -12.58 17.79
C LYS A 12 7.76 -12.31 16.91
N PHE A 13 6.67 -13.05 17.07
CA PHE A 13 5.49 -12.97 16.19
C PHE A 13 4.93 -11.56 16.06
N GLY A 14 4.69 -10.87 17.17
CA GLY A 14 4.04 -9.55 17.14
C GLY A 14 4.80 -8.51 16.35
N LYS A 15 6.09 -8.37 16.62
CA LYS A 15 6.95 -7.38 15.94
C LYS A 15 7.21 -7.77 14.49
N MET A 16 7.44 -9.05 14.23
CA MET A 16 7.61 -9.56 12.87
C MET A 16 6.36 -9.31 12.03
N LEU A 17 5.18 -9.52 12.61
CA LEU A 17 3.90 -9.29 11.93
C LEU A 17 3.74 -7.84 11.50
N VAL A 18 4.13 -6.88 12.35
CA VAL A 18 4.09 -5.45 12.00
C VAL A 18 4.96 -5.19 10.78
N LEU A 19 6.18 -5.73 10.74
CA LEU A 19 7.10 -5.53 9.61
C LEU A 19 6.57 -6.18 8.34
N GLU A 20 5.89 -7.31 8.46
CA GLU A 20 5.35 -8.05 7.31
C GLU A 20 4.10 -7.39 6.73
N LEU A 21 3.28 -6.74 7.57
CA LEU A 21 2.03 -6.11 7.13
C LEU A 21 2.25 -4.80 6.39
N LEU A 22 3.35 -4.09 6.62
CA LEU A 22 3.59 -2.80 5.98
C LEU A 22 3.52 -2.86 4.45
N PRO A 23 4.11 -3.85 3.76
CA PRO A 23 3.98 -3.93 2.30
C PRO A 23 2.56 -4.18 1.79
N GLY A 24 1.61 -4.48 2.65
CA GLY A 24 0.21 -4.68 2.28
C GLY A 24 -0.63 -3.41 2.22
N THR A 25 -0.11 -2.27 2.67
CA THR A 25 -0.88 -1.01 2.74
C THR A 25 -1.23 -0.46 1.36
N GLN A 26 -0.43 -0.74 0.34
CA GLN A 26 -0.72 -0.34 -1.03
C GLN A 26 -2.02 -0.97 -1.55
N GLY A 27 -2.29 -2.20 -1.15
CA GLY A 27 -3.56 -2.86 -1.47
C GLY A 27 -4.74 -2.13 -0.86
N LEU A 28 -4.60 -1.66 0.37
CA LEU A 28 -5.63 -0.85 1.03
C LEU A 28 -5.85 0.48 0.30
N TYR A 29 -4.79 1.15 -0.12
CA TYR A 29 -4.91 2.40 -0.88
C TYR A 29 -5.63 2.20 -2.20
N GLY A 30 -5.31 1.15 -2.95
CA GLY A 30 -6.01 0.80 -4.17
C GLY A 30 -7.48 0.47 -3.94
N PHE A 31 -7.78 -0.23 -2.86
CA PHE A 31 -9.16 -0.52 -2.45
C PHE A 31 -9.96 0.75 -2.19
N ILE A 32 -9.40 1.72 -1.45
CA ILE A 32 -10.08 2.97 -1.13
C ILE A 32 -10.35 3.77 -2.41
N VAL A 33 -9.37 3.90 -3.30
CA VAL A 33 -9.56 4.61 -4.57
C VAL A 33 -10.63 3.94 -5.41
N SER A 34 -10.61 2.61 -5.51
CA SER A 34 -11.61 1.85 -6.26
C SER A 34 -13.01 2.03 -5.69
N PHE A 35 -13.15 2.01 -4.36
CA PHE A 35 -14.43 2.23 -3.69
C PHE A 35 -15.00 3.61 -4.02
N ILE A 36 -14.16 4.64 -3.99
CA ILE A 36 -14.58 6.01 -4.29
C ILE A 36 -14.97 6.15 -5.76
N VAL A 37 -14.25 5.50 -6.69
CA VAL A 37 -14.63 5.47 -8.10
C VAL A 37 -16.01 4.83 -8.27
N LEU A 38 -16.26 3.68 -7.63
CA LEU A 38 -17.55 3.01 -7.71
C LEU A 38 -18.68 3.89 -7.17
N THR A 39 -18.42 4.60 -6.08
CA THR A 39 -19.39 5.56 -5.53
C THR A 39 -19.68 6.69 -6.51
N LYS A 40 -18.63 7.21 -7.13
CA LYS A 40 -18.74 8.36 -8.04
C LYS A 40 -19.48 8.02 -9.33
N ILE A 41 -19.28 6.82 -9.88
CA ILE A 41 -20.02 6.39 -11.09
C ILE A 41 -21.43 5.90 -10.77
N GLY A 42 -21.80 5.81 -9.50
CA GLY A 42 -23.17 5.54 -9.08
C GLY A 42 -23.54 4.07 -8.96
N VAL A 43 -22.59 3.16 -8.81
CA VAL A 43 -22.86 1.73 -8.67
C VAL A 43 -23.78 1.45 -7.46
N PHE A 44 -23.60 2.20 -6.37
CA PHE A 44 -24.35 1.98 -5.12
C PHE A 44 -25.63 2.81 -5.02
N GLY A 45 -25.75 3.90 -5.79
CA GLY A 45 -26.89 4.81 -5.70
C GLY A 45 -27.61 5.09 -7.02
N GLY A 46 -27.28 4.39 -8.07
CA GLY A 46 -27.81 4.59 -9.40
C GLY A 46 -26.72 4.95 -10.40
N LEU A 47 -26.54 4.10 -11.41
CA LEU A 47 -25.50 4.30 -12.42
C LEU A 47 -25.73 5.59 -13.19
N GLN A 48 -24.66 6.37 -13.31
CA GLN A 48 -24.65 7.58 -14.12
C GLN A 48 -24.20 7.25 -15.53
N SER A 49 -24.74 7.99 -16.50
CA SER A 49 -24.28 7.91 -17.88
C SER A 49 -22.92 8.61 -17.98
N LEU A 50 -21.88 7.84 -18.31
CA LEU A 50 -20.53 8.35 -18.50
C LEU A 50 -20.21 8.45 -19.98
N THR A 51 -19.59 9.58 -20.38
CA THR A 51 -19.02 9.70 -21.71
C THR A 51 -17.71 8.92 -21.75
N THR A 52 -17.25 8.59 -22.97
CA THR A 52 -15.92 7.97 -23.13
C THR A 52 -14.82 8.84 -22.53
N TRP A 53 -14.94 10.17 -22.67
CA TRP A 53 -14.00 11.13 -22.08
C TRP A 53 -13.96 11.03 -20.56
N ASN A 54 -15.13 10.99 -19.91
CA ASN A 54 -15.20 10.85 -18.46
C ASN A 54 -14.57 9.55 -17.98
N GLY A 55 -14.80 8.46 -18.70
CA GLY A 55 -14.16 7.17 -18.38
C GLY A 55 -12.64 7.23 -18.47
N PHE A 56 -12.10 7.86 -19.50
CA PHE A 56 -10.65 8.05 -19.64
C PHE A 56 -10.07 8.93 -18.55
N MET A 57 -10.78 10.00 -18.15
CA MET A 57 -10.33 10.87 -17.06
C MET A 57 -10.26 10.11 -15.74
N ILE A 58 -11.26 9.29 -15.43
CA ILE A 58 -11.27 8.47 -14.21
C ILE A 58 -10.11 7.46 -14.25
N LEU A 59 -9.90 6.80 -15.38
CA LEU A 59 -8.79 5.88 -15.57
C LEU A 59 -7.45 6.59 -15.33
N ALA A 60 -7.26 7.77 -15.93
CA ALA A 60 -6.04 8.55 -15.75
C ALA A 60 -5.83 8.95 -14.28
N ALA A 61 -6.91 9.27 -13.56
CA ALA A 61 -6.85 9.61 -12.14
C ALA A 61 -6.39 8.44 -11.28
N CYS A 62 -6.67 7.20 -11.69
CA CYS A 62 -6.27 6.00 -10.96
C CYS A 62 -4.83 5.56 -11.26
N LEU A 63 -4.20 6.08 -12.32
CA LEU A 63 -2.86 5.66 -12.72
C LEU A 63 -1.78 5.94 -11.65
N PRO A 64 -1.77 7.08 -10.96
CA PRO A 64 -0.75 7.32 -9.94
C PRO A 64 -0.70 6.23 -8.87
N ILE A 65 -1.84 5.83 -8.32
CA ILE A 65 -1.85 4.77 -7.30
C ILE A 65 -1.57 3.39 -7.92
N ALA A 66 -2.00 3.15 -9.15
CA ALA A 66 -1.75 1.89 -9.83
C ALA A 66 -0.25 1.67 -10.01
N PHE A 67 0.47 2.62 -10.58
CA PHE A 67 1.91 2.51 -10.83
C PHE A 67 2.74 2.78 -9.57
N GLY A 68 2.43 3.86 -8.85
CA GLY A 68 3.14 4.21 -7.62
C GLY A 68 2.97 3.15 -6.55
N GLY A 69 1.76 2.62 -6.40
CA GLY A 69 1.48 1.53 -5.48
C GLY A 69 2.23 0.26 -5.83
N LEU A 70 2.18 -0.14 -7.12
CA LEU A 70 2.86 -1.35 -7.57
C LEU A 70 4.38 -1.28 -7.36
N ILE A 71 5.00 -0.19 -7.82
CA ILE A 71 6.45 -0.03 -7.74
C ILE A 71 6.89 0.10 -6.29
N SER A 72 6.20 0.91 -5.49
CA SER A 72 6.55 1.09 -4.08
C SER A 72 6.34 -0.19 -3.28
N ALA A 73 5.32 -1.00 -3.61
CA ALA A 73 5.07 -2.27 -2.93
C ALA A 73 6.22 -3.25 -3.14
N ILE A 74 6.75 -3.34 -4.35
CA ILE A 74 7.90 -4.20 -4.64
C ILE A 74 9.11 -3.74 -3.84
N SER A 75 9.40 -2.44 -3.83
CA SER A 75 10.52 -1.87 -3.08
C SER A 75 10.33 -2.04 -1.57
N GLN A 76 9.12 -1.82 -1.08
CA GLN A 76 8.80 -1.97 0.34
C GLN A 76 8.88 -3.44 0.78
N GLY A 77 8.47 -4.37 -0.08
CA GLY A 77 8.64 -5.80 0.19
C GLY A 77 10.10 -6.19 0.37
N LYS A 78 10.98 -5.65 -0.48
CA LYS A 78 12.42 -5.87 -0.35
C LYS A 78 12.98 -5.27 0.94
N ALA A 79 12.54 -4.06 1.29
CA ALA A 79 12.92 -3.42 2.54
C ALA A 79 12.43 -4.21 3.75
N ALA A 80 11.23 -4.77 3.68
CA ALA A 80 10.67 -5.61 4.74
C ALA A 80 11.49 -6.89 4.93
N VAL A 81 11.90 -7.54 3.85
CA VAL A 81 12.78 -8.71 3.92
C VAL A 81 14.08 -8.39 4.66
N ALA A 82 14.73 -7.29 4.28
CA ALA A 82 15.95 -6.85 4.95
C ALA A 82 15.71 -6.48 6.41
N GLY A 83 14.62 -5.78 6.70
CA GLY A 83 14.25 -5.37 8.06
C GLY A 83 13.95 -6.55 8.98
N ILE A 84 13.20 -7.53 8.48
CA ILE A 84 12.90 -8.76 9.24
C ILE A 84 14.18 -9.54 9.50
N SER A 85 15.07 -9.64 8.52
CA SER A 85 16.35 -10.32 8.67
C SER A 85 17.24 -9.64 9.72
N LEU A 86 17.25 -8.31 9.74
CA LEU A 86 17.97 -7.53 10.76
C LEU A 86 17.36 -7.78 12.15
N PHE A 87 16.04 -7.70 12.25
CA PHE A 87 15.32 -7.93 13.50
C PHE A 87 15.56 -9.35 14.04
N ALA A 88 15.66 -10.33 13.15
CA ALA A 88 15.95 -11.71 13.55
C ALA A 88 17.30 -11.87 14.25
N LYS A 89 18.30 -11.09 13.81
CA LYS A 89 19.65 -11.11 14.37
C LYS A 89 19.78 -10.23 15.62
N ASP A 90 19.08 -9.11 15.66
CA ASP A 90 19.16 -8.13 16.72
C ASP A 90 17.76 -7.53 16.95
N GLU A 91 17.09 -8.04 17.98
CA GLU A 91 15.73 -7.61 18.31
C GLU A 91 15.65 -6.12 18.67
N SER A 92 16.74 -5.55 19.22
CA SER A 92 16.79 -4.13 19.53
C SER A 92 16.79 -3.23 18.30
N ALA A 93 17.04 -3.79 17.10
CA ALA A 93 17.02 -3.07 15.85
C ALA A 93 15.59 -2.90 15.25
N PHE A 94 14.54 -3.38 15.93
CA PHE A 94 13.17 -3.28 15.45
C PHE A 94 12.77 -1.86 15.05
N PRO A 95 13.05 -0.81 15.87
CA PRO A 95 12.70 0.57 15.49
C PRO A 95 13.39 1.01 14.19
N LYS A 96 14.64 0.63 13.98
CA LYS A 96 15.39 0.97 12.76
C LYS A 96 14.80 0.28 11.53
N ALA A 97 14.45 -0.99 11.66
CA ALA A 97 13.79 -1.73 10.59
C ALA A 97 12.44 -1.11 10.25
N LEU A 98 11.64 -0.77 11.25
CA LEU A 98 10.33 -0.15 11.09
C LEU A 98 10.43 1.18 10.35
N VAL A 99 11.35 2.05 10.73
CA VAL A 99 11.55 3.35 10.08
C VAL A 99 11.96 3.16 8.62
N SER A 100 12.89 2.27 8.35
CA SER A 100 13.38 2.01 6.99
C SER A 100 12.26 1.53 6.06
N ILE A 101 11.42 0.63 6.53
CA ILE A 101 10.28 0.12 5.74
C ILE A 101 9.23 1.22 5.56
N THR A 102 8.96 1.99 6.61
CA THR A 102 7.97 3.07 6.57
C THR A 102 8.36 4.20 5.64
N LEU A 103 9.65 4.47 5.45
CA LEU A 103 10.10 5.50 4.51
C LEU A 103 9.69 5.18 3.06
N VAL A 104 9.64 3.92 2.68
CA VAL A 104 9.17 3.51 1.35
C VAL A 104 7.67 3.74 1.20
N GLU A 105 6.92 3.68 2.31
CA GLU A 105 5.48 3.92 2.35
C GLU A 105 5.09 5.30 1.83
N ILE A 106 5.97 6.30 2.02
CA ILE A 106 5.70 7.68 1.62
C ILE A 106 5.38 7.77 0.12
N TYR A 107 6.08 7.02 -0.72
CA TYR A 107 5.82 7.03 -2.16
C TYR A 107 4.42 6.53 -2.50
N ALA A 108 3.98 5.45 -1.85
CA ALA A 108 2.63 4.93 -2.02
C ALA A 108 1.58 5.92 -1.52
N LEU A 109 1.84 6.55 -0.38
CA LEU A 109 0.93 7.52 0.22
C LEU A 109 0.76 8.74 -0.68
N LEU A 110 1.84 9.27 -1.25
CA LEU A 110 1.76 10.41 -2.17
C LEU A 110 0.99 10.05 -3.44
N ALA A 111 1.24 8.88 -4.00
CA ALA A 111 0.50 8.38 -5.16
C ALA A 111 -0.99 8.20 -4.84
N PHE A 112 -1.30 7.66 -3.66
CA PHE A 112 -2.67 7.51 -3.17
C PHE A 112 -3.37 8.86 -3.07
N LEU A 113 -2.73 9.86 -2.47
CA LEU A 113 -3.32 11.19 -2.29
C LEU A 113 -3.63 11.83 -3.64
N ILE A 114 -2.75 11.73 -4.62
CA ILE A 114 -2.99 12.27 -5.96
C ILE A 114 -4.18 11.58 -6.60
N SER A 115 -4.25 10.26 -6.58
CA SER A 115 -5.39 9.54 -7.15
C SER A 115 -6.69 9.85 -6.42
N PHE A 116 -6.66 9.85 -5.09
CA PHE A 116 -7.83 10.12 -4.24
C PHE A 116 -8.40 11.51 -4.51
N LEU A 117 -7.56 12.53 -4.46
CA LEU A 117 -8.01 13.91 -4.67
C LEU A 117 -8.50 14.13 -6.11
N THR A 118 -7.82 13.56 -7.09
CA THR A 118 -8.22 13.70 -8.49
C THR A 118 -9.58 13.06 -8.73
N VAL A 119 -9.82 11.86 -8.22
CA VAL A 119 -11.11 11.19 -8.37
C VAL A 119 -12.23 11.99 -7.68
N ILE A 120 -11.98 12.49 -6.48
CA ILE A 120 -13.00 13.28 -5.76
C ILE A 120 -13.35 14.56 -6.51
N LEU A 121 -12.37 15.23 -7.10
CA LEU A 121 -12.57 16.50 -7.79
C LEU A 121 -13.13 16.36 -9.20
N LEU A 122 -13.09 15.18 -9.77
CA LEU A 122 -13.77 14.92 -11.05
C LEU A 122 -15.28 14.82 -10.82
#